data_0036ac88590d71ef2645e5b8d135d914
#
_entry.id   0036ac88590d71ef2645e5b8d135d914
#
_cell.length_a   1.000
_cell.length_b   1.000
_cell.length_c   1.000
_cell.angle_alpha   90.00
_cell.angle_beta   90.00
_cell.angle_gamma   90.00
#
_symmetry.space_group_name_H-M   'P 1'
#
loop_
_entity.id
_entity.type
_entity.pdbx_description
1 polymer ?
#
loop_
_entity_poly.entity_id
_entity_poly.type
_entity_poly.pdbx_seq_one_letter_code
_entity_poly.pdbx_strand_id
1 'polypeptide(L)'
;NDRQWNKVREFLTHYRTLSSHKPHLVLMAEGLLARSQGDVSGALEKMKAAQQAAPDDVRIGLELARLYGEDNQTREAKAGFEKVLQGGMPSETKETVQNYLDILDKRSRWHGDISVGRGYSDNINQGNGKRECVGELMGECFSYRSLPKPVGSAFWQYSAAASKSVPLKGHLMFTINPHALT
;
A
#
# COMPACT_ATOMS: atom_id res chain seq x y z
N ASN A 1 -6.69 28.13 2.01
CA ASN A 1 -6.80 27.32 3.25
C ASN A 1 -5.93 27.83 4.39
N ASP A 2 -4.77 28.46 4.11
CA ASP A 2 -3.87 28.97 5.18
C ASP A 2 -4.53 30.03 6.07
N ARG A 3 -5.41 30.86 5.52
CA ARG A 3 -6.16 31.86 6.29
C ARG A 3 -7.08 31.23 7.35
N GLN A 4 -7.64 30.05 7.09
CA GLN A 4 -8.50 29.36 8.06
C GLN A 4 -7.67 28.81 9.22
N TRP A 5 -6.51 28.23 8.92
CA TRP A 5 -5.61 27.70 9.95
C TRP A 5 -4.98 28.78 10.81
N ASN A 6 -4.70 29.96 10.27
CA ASN A 6 -4.27 31.12 11.05
C ASN A 6 -5.34 31.56 12.06
N LYS A 7 -6.62 31.60 11.63
CA LYS A 7 -7.74 31.88 12.56
C LYS A 7 -7.86 30.82 13.66
N VAL A 8 -7.67 29.55 13.34
CA VAL A 8 -7.66 28.46 14.34
C VAL A 8 -6.55 28.67 15.34
N ARG A 9 -5.35 29.09 14.91
CA ARG A 9 -4.21 29.37 15.80
C ARG A 9 -4.49 30.52 16.74
N GLU A 10 -5.01 31.63 16.23
CA GLU A 10 -5.41 32.78 17.04
C GLU A 10 -6.50 32.40 18.07
N PHE A 11 -7.52 31.69 17.62
CA PHE A 11 -8.58 31.19 18.49
C PHE A 11 -8.04 30.28 19.60
N LEU A 12 -7.13 29.35 19.30
CA LEU A 12 -6.51 28.49 20.29
C LEU A 12 -5.72 29.24 21.34
N THR A 13 -4.99 30.29 20.93
CA THR A 13 -4.24 31.14 21.85
C THR A 13 -5.18 31.79 22.86
N HIS A 14 -6.31 32.32 22.38
CA HIS A 14 -7.32 32.91 23.24
C HIS A 14 -8.07 31.86 24.08
N TYR A 15 -8.45 30.73 23.48
CA TYR A 15 -9.20 29.66 24.18
C TYR A 15 -8.42 29.08 25.38
N ARG A 16 -7.10 28.98 25.28
CA ARG A 16 -6.24 28.51 26.40
C ARG A 16 -6.26 29.44 27.64
N THR A 17 -6.56 30.72 27.46
CA THR A 17 -6.63 31.67 28.58
C THR A 17 -7.93 31.56 29.35
N LEU A 18 -8.96 30.89 28.83
CA LEU A 18 -10.24 30.71 29.50
C LEU A 18 -10.12 29.65 30.60
N SER A 19 -10.64 29.91 31.78
CA SER A 19 -10.68 28.99 32.91
C SER A 19 -11.52 27.72 32.62
N SER A 20 -12.43 27.79 31.65
CA SER A 20 -13.32 26.70 31.24
C SER A 20 -12.78 25.93 30.03
N HIS A 21 -11.56 26.17 29.57
CA HIS A 21 -11.01 25.45 28.44
C HIS A 21 -10.89 23.95 28.72
N LYS A 22 -11.16 23.14 27.71
CA LYS A 22 -11.05 21.67 27.77
C LYS A 22 -9.72 21.23 27.15
N PRO A 23 -8.77 20.68 27.93
CA PRO A 23 -7.42 20.36 27.45
C PRO A 23 -7.42 19.42 26.24
N HIS A 24 -8.33 18.44 26.21
CA HIS A 24 -8.44 17.50 25.08
C HIS A 24 -8.83 18.18 23.77
N LEU A 25 -9.67 19.23 23.81
CA LEU A 25 -10.05 19.98 22.60
C LEU A 25 -8.89 20.84 22.10
N VAL A 26 -8.08 21.39 23.00
CA VAL A 26 -6.85 22.12 22.63
C VAL A 26 -5.88 21.16 21.93
N LEU A 27 -5.60 20.02 22.54
CA LEU A 27 -4.71 19.00 21.97
C LEU A 27 -5.21 18.48 20.62
N MET A 28 -6.51 18.24 20.48
CA MET A 28 -7.12 17.84 19.22
C MET A 28 -6.91 18.91 18.13
N ALA A 29 -7.16 20.17 18.45
CA ALA A 29 -6.99 21.26 17.48
C ALA A 29 -5.52 21.48 17.11
N GLU A 30 -4.58 21.33 18.07
CA GLU A 30 -3.14 21.33 17.79
C GLU A 30 -2.73 20.18 16.87
N GLY A 31 -3.27 18.98 17.10
CA GLY A 31 -3.05 17.82 16.23
C GLY A 31 -3.54 18.05 14.79
N LEU A 32 -4.74 18.61 14.63
CA LEU A 32 -5.27 18.97 13.30
C LEU A 32 -4.42 20.06 12.63
N LEU A 33 -3.91 21.01 13.38
CA LEU A 33 -3.02 22.03 12.87
C LEU A 33 -1.68 21.45 12.40
N ALA A 34 -1.05 20.59 13.19
CA ALA A 34 0.18 19.89 12.81
C ALA A 34 -0.05 19.05 11.52
N ARG A 35 -1.15 18.32 11.45
CA ARG A 35 -1.55 17.57 10.25
C ARG A 35 -1.66 18.47 9.02
N SER A 36 -2.28 19.65 9.17
CA SER A 36 -2.43 20.60 8.05
C SER A 36 -1.11 21.14 7.51
N GLN A 37 -0.05 21.06 8.32
CA GLN A 37 1.33 21.44 7.97
C GLN A 37 2.15 20.25 7.43
N GLY A 38 1.55 19.05 7.36
CA GLY A 38 2.24 17.83 6.94
C GLY A 38 3.04 17.14 8.05
N ASP A 39 3.00 17.65 9.28
CA ASP A 39 3.63 17.02 10.43
C ASP A 39 2.70 15.94 11.03
N VAL A 40 2.72 14.77 10.38
CA VAL A 40 1.91 13.62 10.78
C VAL A 40 2.37 13.08 12.15
N SER A 41 3.67 13.11 12.44
CA SER A 41 4.22 12.64 13.72
C SER A 41 3.78 13.51 14.89
N GLY A 42 3.90 14.83 14.76
CA GLY A 42 3.41 15.77 15.77
C GLY A 42 1.89 15.71 15.94
N ALA A 43 1.15 15.53 14.84
CA ALA A 43 -0.29 15.33 14.88
C ALA A 43 -0.69 14.08 15.67
N LEU A 44 0.00 12.95 15.45
CA LEU A 44 -0.21 11.70 16.19
C LEU A 44 0.06 11.86 17.69
N GLU A 45 1.16 12.51 18.05
CA GLU A 45 1.50 12.77 19.46
C GLU A 45 0.39 13.56 20.17
N LYS A 46 -0.03 14.68 19.57
CA LYS A 46 -1.09 15.52 20.12
C LYS A 46 -2.43 14.80 20.19
N MET A 47 -2.78 14.04 19.16
CA MET A 47 -4.06 13.33 19.13
C MET A 47 -4.10 12.15 20.12
N LYS A 48 -2.98 11.46 20.36
CA LYS A 48 -2.85 10.46 21.43
C LYS A 48 -3.05 11.08 22.81
N ALA A 49 -2.42 12.21 23.08
CA ALA A 49 -2.61 12.94 24.33
C ALA A 49 -4.06 13.41 24.50
N ALA A 50 -4.72 13.88 23.43
CA ALA A 50 -6.13 14.24 23.46
C ALA A 50 -7.01 13.03 23.81
N GLN A 51 -6.74 11.85 23.22
CA GLN A 51 -7.49 10.64 23.51
C GLN A 51 -7.28 10.13 24.94
N GLN A 52 -6.08 10.28 25.50
CA GLN A 52 -5.83 9.95 26.91
C GLN A 52 -6.63 10.85 27.86
N ALA A 53 -6.80 12.13 27.52
CA ALA A 53 -7.59 13.09 28.30
C ALA A 53 -9.11 12.93 28.11
N ALA A 54 -9.55 12.35 26.99
CA ALA A 54 -10.96 12.08 26.70
C ALA A 54 -11.09 10.75 25.91
N PRO A 55 -11.02 9.58 26.60
CA PRO A 55 -10.96 8.26 25.95
C PRO A 55 -12.23 7.90 25.14
N ASP A 56 -13.38 8.48 25.49
CA ASP A 56 -14.69 8.18 24.91
C ASP A 56 -15.11 9.23 23.85
N ASP A 57 -14.27 10.24 23.58
CA ASP A 57 -14.60 11.19 22.52
C ASP A 57 -14.40 10.55 21.13
N VAL A 58 -15.52 10.20 20.51
CA VAL A 58 -15.60 9.57 19.20
C VAL A 58 -14.85 10.35 18.11
N ARG A 59 -14.86 11.70 18.18
CA ARG A 59 -14.21 12.57 17.18
C ARG A 59 -12.70 12.44 17.26
N ILE A 60 -12.16 12.42 18.48
CA ILE A 60 -10.72 12.23 18.71
C ILE A 60 -10.30 10.85 18.25
N GLY A 61 -11.09 9.82 18.57
CA GLY A 61 -10.86 8.44 18.11
C GLY A 61 -10.82 8.31 16.59
N LEU A 62 -11.77 8.95 15.90
CA LEU A 62 -11.82 8.98 14.43
C LEU A 62 -10.59 9.67 13.82
N GLU A 63 -10.24 10.85 14.30
CA GLU A 63 -9.09 11.58 13.76
C GLU A 63 -7.77 10.84 14.04
N LEU A 64 -7.63 10.22 15.19
CA LEU A 64 -6.46 9.39 15.49
C LEU A 64 -6.36 8.17 14.57
N ALA A 65 -7.47 7.47 14.34
CA ALA A 65 -7.50 6.33 13.42
C ALA A 65 -7.14 6.75 11.97
N ARG A 66 -7.60 7.91 11.52
CA ARG A 66 -7.24 8.49 10.20
C ARG A 66 -5.75 8.81 10.13
N LEU A 67 -5.19 9.44 11.15
CA LEU A 67 -3.76 9.75 11.22
C LEU A 67 -2.89 8.49 11.18
N TYR A 68 -3.29 7.43 11.88
CA TYR A 68 -2.62 6.14 11.76
C TYR A 68 -2.65 5.60 10.32
N GLY A 69 -3.78 5.75 9.62
CA GLY A 69 -3.89 5.36 8.21
C GLY A 69 -3.00 6.20 7.28
N GLU A 70 -2.85 7.49 7.55
CA GLU A 70 -1.94 8.40 6.83
C GLU A 70 -0.46 8.06 7.07
N ASP A 71 -0.12 7.66 8.29
CA ASP A 71 1.24 7.20 8.67
C ASP A 71 1.50 5.73 8.29
N ASN A 72 0.63 5.10 7.50
CA ASN A 72 0.69 3.70 7.09
C ASN A 72 0.68 2.68 8.25
N GLN A 73 0.29 3.08 9.45
CA GLN A 73 0.08 2.21 10.60
C GLN A 73 -1.30 1.53 10.47
N THR A 74 -1.44 0.64 9.48
CA THR A 74 -2.73 0.03 9.07
C THR A 74 -3.41 -0.74 10.21
N ARG A 75 -2.62 -1.40 11.06
CA ARG A 75 -3.14 -2.20 12.18
C ARG A 75 -3.79 -1.31 13.24
N GLU A 76 -3.11 -0.24 13.62
CA GLU A 76 -3.57 0.75 14.59
C GLU A 76 -4.78 1.53 14.05
N ALA A 77 -4.76 1.88 12.78
CA ALA A 77 -5.88 2.52 12.10
C ALA A 77 -7.15 1.65 12.16
N LYS A 78 -7.04 0.36 11.81
CA LYS A 78 -8.16 -0.58 11.89
C LYS A 78 -8.71 -0.71 13.30
N ALA A 79 -7.84 -0.98 14.28
CA ALA A 79 -8.23 -1.12 15.67
C ALA A 79 -8.93 0.16 16.19
N GLY A 80 -8.43 1.34 15.77
CA GLY A 80 -9.05 2.62 16.10
C GLY A 80 -10.45 2.77 15.52
N PHE A 81 -10.62 2.49 14.22
CA PHE A 81 -11.94 2.55 13.58
C PHE A 81 -12.93 1.54 14.14
N GLU A 82 -12.51 0.30 14.40
CA GLU A 82 -13.35 -0.73 15.01
C GLU A 82 -13.83 -0.33 16.42
N LYS A 83 -12.92 0.23 17.24
CA LYS A 83 -13.28 0.76 18.56
C LYS A 83 -14.34 1.85 18.47
N VAL A 84 -14.17 2.78 17.54
CA VAL A 84 -15.11 3.89 17.35
C VAL A 84 -16.47 3.40 16.86
N LEU A 85 -16.52 2.37 16.00
CA LEU A 85 -17.77 1.75 15.55
C LEU A 85 -18.59 1.14 16.68
N GLN A 86 -17.93 0.63 17.74
CA GLN A 86 -18.58 0.07 18.92
C GLN A 86 -19.18 1.15 19.83
N GLY A 87 -18.68 2.39 19.76
CA GLY A 87 -19.05 3.50 20.64
C GLY A 87 -20.37 4.21 20.31
N GLY A 88 -21.16 3.73 19.35
CA GLY A 88 -22.49 4.28 19.02
C GLY A 88 -22.39 5.62 18.29
N MET A 89 -22.19 5.61 16.98
CA MET A 89 -22.15 6.79 16.13
C MET A 89 -23.35 6.88 15.17
N PRO A 90 -23.62 8.08 14.59
CA PRO A 90 -24.63 8.24 13.56
C PRO A 90 -24.39 7.31 12.35
N SER A 91 -25.47 6.86 11.71
CA SER A 91 -25.41 5.92 10.57
C SER A 91 -24.53 6.40 9.40
N GLU A 92 -24.59 7.69 9.06
CA GLU A 92 -23.79 8.27 7.98
C GLU A 92 -22.28 8.21 8.26
N THR A 93 -21.90 8.46 9.52
CA THR A 93 -20.49 8.35 9.96
C THR A 93 -20.03 6.90 9.95
N LYS A 94 -20.93 5.97 10.30
CA LYS A 94 -20.66 4.53 10.30
C LYS A 94 -20.30 4.01 8.90
N GLU A 95 -21.06 4.40 7.89
CA GLU A 95 -20.77 4.06 6.50
C GLU A 95 -19.41 4.58 6.05
N THR A 96 -19.08 5.83 6.38
CA THR A 96 -17.79 6.43 6.08
C THR A 96 -16.64 5.63 6.71
N VAL A 97 -16.78 5.21 7.97
CA VAL A 97 -15.76 4.43 8.68
C VAL A 97 -15.63 3.03 8.07
N GLN A 98 -16.72 2.39 7.68
CA GLN A 98 -16.68 1.10 6.98
C GLN A 98 -15.94 1.19 5.66
N ASN A 99 -16.18 2.24 4.88
CA ASN A 99 -15.44 2.50 3.64
C ASN A 99 -13.93 2.66 3.88
N TYR A 100 -13.52 3.33 4.98
CA TYR A 100 -12.10 3.40 5.35
C TYR A 100 -11.53 2.03 5.70
N LEU A 101 -12.24 1.21 6.45
CA LEU A 101 -11.83 -0.15 6.78
C LEU A 101 -11.66 -1.01 5.52
N ASP A 102 -12.59 -0.92 4.58
CA ASP A 102 -12.51 -1.63 3.30
C ASP A 102 -11.29 -1.21 2.47
N ILE A 103 -10.96 0.08 2.45
CA ILE A 103 -9.76 0.59 1.76
C ILE A 103 -8.48 0.04 2.43
N LEU A 104 -8.43 0.04 3.76
CA LEU A 104 -7.29 -0.50 4.51
C LEU A 104 -7.13 -2.01 4.29
N ASP A 105 -8.24 -2.74 4.20
CA ASP A 105 -8.24 -4.17 3.90
C ASP A 105 -7.73 -4.46 2.49
N LYS A 106 -8.22 -3.73 1.51
CA LYS A 106 -7.75 -3.87 0.12
C LYS A 106 -6.25 -3.63 -0.01
N ARG A 107 -5.70 -2.66 0.72
CA ARG A 107 -4.25 -2.36 0.73
C ARG A 107 -3.41 -3.50 1.31
N SER A 108 -3.95 -4.29 2.23
CA SER A 108 -3.22 -5.35 2.93
C SER A 108 -3.42 -6.76 2.33
N ARG A 109 -4.29 -6.91 1.32
CA ARG A 109 -4.58 -8.21 0.69
C ARG A 109 -3.47 -8.64 -0.26
N TRP A 110 -3.34 -9.96 -0.43
CA TRP A 110 -2.62 -10.54 -1.53
C TRP A 110 -3.40 -10.33 -2.83
N HIS A 111 -2.69 -9.96 -3.87
CA HIS A 111 -3.19 -9.93 -5.23
C HIS A 111 -2.42 -10.98 -6.01
N GLY A 112 -3.10 -11.76 -6.84
CA GLY A 112 -2.44 -12.77 -7.64
C GLY A 112 -3.26 -13.12 -8.85
N ASP A 113 -2.56 -13.61 -9.87
CA ASP A 113 -3.13 -14.15 -11.08
C ASP A 113 -2.50 -15.50 -11.41
N ILE A 114 -3.29 -16.35 -12.00
CA ILE A 114 -2.86 -17.63 -12.53
C ILE A 114 -3.32 -17.65 -14.00
N SER A 115 -2.40 -17.91 -14.90
CA SER A 115 -2.75 -18.13 -16.31
C SER A 115 -2.30 -19.50 -16.79
N VAL A 116 -3.12 -20.08 -17.65
CA VAL A 116 -2.85 -21.36 -18.31
C VAL A 116 -3.06 -21.14 -19.79
N GLY A 117 -2.04 -21.44 -20.57
CA GLY A 117 -2.07 -21.32 -22.01
C GLY A 117 -1.70 -22.65 -22.67
N ARG A 118 -2.23 -22.89 -23.87
CA ARG A 118 -1.81 -23.95 -24.76
C ARG A 118 -1.32 -23.32 -26.05
N GLY A 119 -0.15 -23.71 -26.50
CA GLY A 119 0.45 -23.23 -27.72
C GLY A 119 0.96 -24.38 -28.58
N TYR A 120 1.31 -24.05 -29.81
CA TYR A 120 2.04 -24.90 -30.71
C TYR A 120 3.22 -24.11 -31.27
N SER A 121 4.39 -24.74 -31.31
CA SER A 121 5.57 -24.17 -31.92
C SER A 121 6.12 -25.17 -32.96
N ASP A 122 6.37 -24.71 -34.16
CA ASP A 122 7.00 -25.48 -35.24
C ASP A 122 8.49 -25.70 -34.99
N ASN A 123 9.07 -24.99 -34.04
CA ASN A 123 10.48 -25.06 -33.73
C ASN A 123 10.73 -24.93 -32.23
N ILE A 124 10.21 -25.88 -31.45
CA ILE A 124 10.32 -25.86 -29.98
C ILE A 124 11.76 -26.09 -29.50
N ASN A 125 12.56 -26.79 -30.30
CA ASN A 125 13.97 -27.09 -30.03
C ASN A 125 14.94 -26.01 -30.56
N GLN A 126 14.43 -24.92 -31.10
CA GLN A 126 15.21 -23.83 -31.70
C GLN A 126 16.21 -24.31 -32.79
N GLY A 127 15.92 -25.43 -33.41
CA GLY A 127 16.72 -25.99 -34.48
C GLY A 127 16.62 -25.19 -35.77
N ASN A 128 17.68 -25.13 -36.56
CA ASN A 128 17.68 -24.47 -37.86
C ASN A 128 17.97 -25.43 -39.04
N GLY A 129 18.32 -26.68 -38.74
CA GLY A 129 18.61 -27.72 -39.73
C GLY A 129 19.82 -27.46 -40.64
N LYS A 130 20.59 -26.40 -40.35
CA LYS A 130 21.75 -26.01 -41.16
C LYS A 130 23.00 -26.78 -40.75
N ARG A 131 23.99 -26.77 -41.61
CA ARG A 131 25.35 -27.22 -41.28
C ARG A 131 26.20 -26.01 -40.93
N GLU A 132 26.87 -26.11 -39.84
CA GLU A 132 27.81 -25.08 -39.36
C GLU A 132 29.25 -25.58 -39.54
N CYS A 133 30.08 -24.76 -40.06
CA CYS A 133 31.50 -25.09 -40.16
C CYS A 133 32.13 -24.97 -38.78
N VAL A 134 32.75 -26.01 -38.27
CA VAL A 134 33.40 -26.08 -36.97
C VAL A 134 34.92 -26.22 -37.10
N GLY A 135 35.44 -26.41 -38.31
CA GLY A 135 36.87 -26.45 -38.59
C GLY A 135 37.17 -25.87 -39.98
N GLU A 136 37.91 -24.79 -40.01
CA GLU A 136 38.31 -24.07 -41.22
C GLU A 136 39.85 -24.06 -41.32
N LEU A 137 40.36 -24.35 -42.52
CA LEU A 137 41.80 -24.26 -42.87
C LEU A 137 41.94 -23.57 -44.22
N MET A 138 42.74 -22.55 -44.31
CA MET A 138 43.01 -21.78 -45.56
C MET A 138 41.76 -21.25 -46.26
N GLY A 139 40.68 -20.95 -45.53
CA GLY A 139 39.42 -20.49 -46.12
C GLY A 139 38.48 -21.58 -46.57
N GLU A 140 38.84 -22.86 -46.41
CA GLU A 140 38.00 -24.00 -46.73
C GLU A 140 37.56 -24.73 -45.45
N CYS A 141 36.28 -25.08 -45.40
CA CYS A 141 35.71 -25.80 -44.25
C CYS A 141 35.94 -27.32 -44.45
N PHE A 142 36.69 -27.94 -43.51
CA PHE A 142 36.94 -29.38 -43.53
C PHE A 142 36.09 -30.19 -42.54
N SER A 143 35.42 -29.52 -41.62
CA SER A 143 34.59 -30.20 -40.65
C SER A 143 33.26 -29.45 -40.47
N TYR A 144 32.17 -30.16 -40.61
CA TYR A 144 30.78 -29.61 -40.44
C TYR A 144 30.06 -30.28 -39.29
N ARG A 145 29.41 -29.47 -38.49
CA ARG A 145 28.45 -29.91 -37.48
C ARG A 145 27.05 -29.71 -38.04
N SER A 146 26.24 -30.75 -38.02
CA SER A 146 24.82 -30.64 -38.35
C SER A 146 24.04 -30.16 -37.16
N LEU A 147 23.34 -29.06 -37.32
CA LEU A 147 22.42 -28.56 -36.30
C LEU A 147 21.09 -29.31 -36.36
N PRO A 148 20.39 -29.49 -35.25
CA PRO A 148 19.13 -30.21 -35.23
C PRO A 148 18.09 -29.50 -36.11
N LYS A 149 17.26 -30.30 -36.78
CA LYS A 149 16.14 -29.76 -37.55
C LYS A 149 15.06 -29.23 -36.61
N PRO A 150 14.28 -28.23 -37.06
CA PRO A 150 13.12 -27.78 -36.32
C PRO A 150 12.17 -28.92 -36.01
N VAL A 151 11.67 -28.99 -34.80
CA VAL A 151 10.68 -29.97 -34.35
C VAL A 151 9.46 -29.21 -33.87
N GLY A 152 8.31 -29.49 -34.49
CA GLY A 152 7.05 -28.93 -34.08
C GLY A 152 6.45 -29.73 -32.93
N SER A 153 5.97 -29.04 -31.91
CA SER A 153 5.27 -29.65 -30.79
C SER A 153 4.25 -28.71 -30.16
N ALA A 154 3.20 -29.30 -29.61
CA ALA A 154 2.28 -28.61 -28.74
C ALA A 154 2.88 -28.50 -27.31
N PHE A 155 2.66 -27.39 -26.66
CA PHE A 155 3.11 -27.16 -25.28
C PHE A 155 2.01 -26.52 -24.43
N TRP A 156 2.10 -26.69 -23.15
CA TRP A 156 1.33 -25.97 -22.15
C TRP A 156 2.22 -24.95 -21.47
N GLN A 157 1.69 -23.77 -21.25
CA GLN A 157 2.36 -22.71 -20.50
C GLN A 157 1.55 -22.40 -19.26
N TYR A 158 2.23 -22.34 -18.13
CA TYR A 158 1.64 -21.97 -16.85
C TYR A 158 2.39 -20.75 -16.32
N SER A 159 1.65 -19.77 -15.82
CA SER A 159 2.25 -18.70 -15.05
C SER A 159 1.41 -18.43 -13.81
N ALA A 160 2.08 -18.15 -12.72
CA ALA A 160 1.46 -17.70 -11.49
C ALA A 160 2.24 -16.49 -10.97
N ALA A 161 1.52 -15.43 -10.64
CA ALA A 161 2.09 -14.26 -10.00
C ALA A 161 1.30 -13.95 -8.73
N ALA A 162 1.99 -13.53 -7.69
CA ALA A 162 1.39 -13.06 -6.46
C ALA A 162 2.10 -11.79 -6.02
N SER A 163 1.36 -10.82 -5.52
CA SER A 163 1.93 -9.58 -4.98
C SER A 163 1.24 -9.20 -3.68
N LYS A 164 2.02 -8.65 -2.76
CA LYS A 164 1.53 -8.06 -1.53
C LYS A 164 2.27 -6.77 -1.26
N SER A 165 1.52 -5.70 -1.08
CA SER A 165 2.09 -4.42 -0.66
C SER A 165 2.03 -4.32 0.86
N VAL A 166 3.19 -4.10 1.47
CA VAL A 166 3.33 -3.90 2.92
C VAL A 166 3.71 -2.44 3.13
N PRO A 167 2.81 -1.62 3.69
CA PRO A 167 3.15 -0.25 4.02
C PRO A 167 4.18 -0.22 5.15
N LEU A 168 5.21 0.58 4.97
CA LEU A 168 6.20 0.92 5.99
C LEU A 168 5.86 2.30 6.57
N LYS A 169 6.51 2.67 7.68
CA LYS A 169 6.31 4.00 8.26
C LYS A 169 6.58 5.10 7.24
N GLY A 170 5.76 6.13 7.25
CA GLY A 170 5.80 7.23 6.30
C GLY A 170 5.22 6.83 4.92
N HIS A 171 5.79 7.35 3.85
CA HIS A 171 5.32 7.10 2.48
C HIS A 171 5.98 5.89 1.79
N LEU A 172 6.77 5.11 2.53
CA LEU A 172 7.46 3.95 1.97
C LEU A 172 6.51 2.74 1.86
N MET A 173 6.61 2.02 0.76
CA MET A 173 5.86 0.80 0.50
C MET A 173 6.81 -0.29 0.00
N PHE A 174 6.76 -1.45 0.62
CA PHE A 174 7.50 -2.62 0.17
C PHE A 174 6.56 -3.57 -0.57
N THR A 175 6.92 -3.93 -1.80
CA THR A 175 6.11 -4.85 -2.61
C THR A 175 6.88 -6.13 -2.88
N ILE A 176 6.29 -7.26 -2.54
CA ILE A 176 6.82 -8.60 -2.81
C ILE A 176 6.11 -9.13 -4.05
N ASN A 177 6.87 -9.45 -5.10
CA ASN A 177 6.36 -10.03 -6.35
C ASN A 177 7.10 -11.32 -6.67
N PRO A 178 6.77 -12.46 -6.05
CA PRO A 178 7.30 -13.74 -6.48
C PRO A 178 6.70 -14.13 -7.84
N HIS A 179 7.55 -14.50 -8.79
CA HIS A 179 7.16 -15.04 -10.09
C HIS A 179 7.62 -16.49 -10.19
N ALA A 180 6.74 -17.37 -10.60
CA ALA A 180 7.08 -18.72 -11.03
C ALA A 180 6.80 -18.85 -12.54
N LEU A 181 7.85 -19.14 -13.31
CA LEU A 181 7.75 -19.45 -14.75
C LEU A 181 8.21 -20.91 -14.94
N THR A 182 7.40 -21.70 -15.57
CA THR A 182 7.71 -23.08 -16.01
C THR A 182 7.22 -23.29 -17.44
#